data_873f7c5d0ca89ed4ad90c5031f0216ff
#
_entry.id   873f7c5d0ca89ed4ad90c5031f0216ff
#
_cell.length_a   1.000
_cell.length_b   1.000
_cell.length_c   1.000
_cell.angle_alpha   90.00
_cell.angle_beta   90.00
_cell.angle_gamma   90.00
#
_symmetry.space_group_name_H-M   'P 1'
#
loop_
_entity.id
_entity.type
_entity.pdbx_description
1 polymer ?
#
loop_
_entity_poly.entity_id
_entity_poly.type
_entity_poly.pdbx_seq_one_letter_code
_entity_poly.pdbx_strand_id
1 'polypeptide(L)'
;VGIYSNYYLLIGSVRQVLDQVFAGITASVGNLGATEDQGKIREIFETAFFIGQWLYGFAAICLYELLNPFVELAFGRQYLFERSVVMILCLNFFINGTRKAVLTFRDSMGLFWFDRYKALAEAALNLVLSILLVRQYQTLGVFIGTFLSTILTSVWVLSLIHI
;
A
#
# COMPACT_ATOMS: atom_id res chain seq x y z
N VAL A 1 4.21 7.56 -20.87
CA VAL A 1 3.47 8.22 -19.77
C VAL A 1 1.99 7.79 -19.78
N GLY A 2 1.32 7.74 -20.94
CA GLY A 2 -0.12 7.40 -21.03
C GLY A 2 -0.49 6.00 -20.56
N ILE A 3 0.34 4.98 -20.81
CA ILE A 3 0.04 3.59 -20.43
C ILE A 3 -0.06 3.45 -18.91
N TYR A 4 0.93 3.97 -18.17
CA TYR A 4 0.94 3.91 -16.70
C TYR A 4 -0.27 4.63 -16.08
N SER A 5 -0.67 5.76 -16.65
CA SER A 5 -1.79 6.54 -16.13
C SER A 5 -3.10 5.76 -16.09
N ASN A 6 -3.37 4.91 -17.09
CA ASN A 6 -4.57 4.08 -17.14
C ASN A 6 -4.59 3.06 -15.97
N TYR A 7 -3.48 2.37 -15.75
CA TYR A 7 -3.35 1.42 -14.64
C TYR A 7 -3.41 2.12 -13.28
N TYR A 8 -2.72 3.25 -13.15
CA TYR A 8 -2.72 4.05 -11.93
C TYR A 8 -4.12 4.55 -11.55
N LEU A 9 -4.91 4.97 -12.53
CA LEU A 9 -6.27 5.45 -12.32
C LEU A 9 -7.18 4.31 -11.82
N LEU A 10 -7.11 3.13 -12.43
CA LEU A 10 -7.91 1.97 -12.03
C LEU A 10 -7.53 1.48 -10.63
N ILE A 11 -6.24 1.29 -10.37
CA ILE A 11 -5.73 0.88 -9.06
C ILE A 11 -6.07 1.93 -8.00
N GLY A 12 -5.95 3.22 -8.35
CA GLY A 12 -6.28 4.35 -7.47
C GLY A 12 -7.75 4.39 -7.09
N SER A 13 -8.66 4.11 -8.04
CA SER A 13 -10.09 4.06 -7.78
C SER A 13 -10.46 2.94 -6.80
N VAL A 14 -9.91 1.74 -6.98
CA VAL A 14 -10.11 0.64 -6.04
C VAL A 14 -9.55 0.98 -4.66
N ARG A 15 -8.35 1.56 -4.61
CA ARG A 15 -7.73 2.03 -3.36
C ARG A 15 -8.62 3.04 -2.64
N GLN A 16 -9.16 4.03 -3.36
CA GLN A 16 -10.00 5.06 -2.76
C GLN A 16 -11.26 4.48 -2.10
N VAL A 17 -11.89 3.48 -2.71
CA VAL A 17 -13.05 2.79 -2.12
C VAL A 17 -12.64 2.06 -0.84
N LEU A 18 -11.55 1.31 -0.86
CA LEU A 18 -11.06 0.61 0.33
C LEU A 18 -10.61 1.58 1.44
N ASP A 19 -9.97 2.68 1.09
CA ASP A 19 -9.55 3.71 2.05
C ASP A 19 -10.74 4.36 2.77
N GLN A 20 -11.91 4.48 2.13
CA GLN A 20 -13.12 4.97 2.79
C GLN A 20 -13.63 4.01 3.88
N VAL A 21 -13.51 2.70 3.64
CA VAL A 21 -13.83 1.69 4.67
C VAL A 21 -12.94 1.87 5.90
N PHE A 22 -11.64 2.06 5.69
CA PHE A 22 -10.67 2.29 6.78
C PHE A 22 -10.84 3.65 7.47
N ALA A 23 -11.30 4.69 6.77
CA ALA A 23 -11.58 5.99 7.37
C ALA A 23 -12.67 5.89 8.45
N GLY A 24 -13.70 5.06 8.24
CA GLY A 24 -14.72 4.78 9.26
C GLY A 24 -14.15 4.10 10.51
N ILE A 25 -13.21 3.17 10.33
CA ILE A 25 -12.52 2.49 11.44
C ILE A 25 -11.63 3.49 12.21
N THR A 26 -10.93 4.38 11.52
CA THR A 26 -10.05 5.39 12.14
C THR A 26 -10.79 6.26 13.14
N ALA A 27 -11.99 6.72 12.78
CA ALA A 27 -12.80 7.56 13.65
C ALA A 27 -13.22 6.82 14.94
N SER A 28 -13.56 5.52 14.82
CA SER A 28 -13.92 4.68 15.98
C SER A 28 -12.71 4.41 16.87
N VAL A 29 -11.53 4.13 16.29
CA VAL A 29 -10.28 3.86 17.04
C VAL A 29 -9.80 5.11 17.79
N GLY A 30 -9.90 6.30 17.19
CA GLY A 30 -9.50 7.54 17.86
C GLY A 30 -10.33 7.81 19.12
N ASN A 31 -11.61 7.46 19.11
CA ASN A 31 -12.50 7.60 20.27
C ASN A 31 -12.19 6.53 21.36
N LEU A 32 -11.86 5.32 20.96
CA LEU A 32 -11.50 4.21 21.87
C LEU A 32 -10.15 4.44 22.58
N GLY A 33 -9.17 5.03 21.89
CA GLY A 33 -7.85 5.31 22.46
C GLY A 33 -7.88 6.28 23.66
N ALA A 34 -8.98 7.04 23.81
CA ALA A 34 -9.18 7.96 24.93
C ALA A 34 -9.92 7.33 26.14
N THR A 35 -10.60 6.17 25.96
CA THR A 35 -11.57 5.66 26.93
C THR A 35 -11.35 4.18 27.32
N GLU A 36 -10.55 3.40 26.58
CA GLU A 36 -10.49 1.95 26.74
C GLU A 36 -9.11 1.44 27.17
N ASP A 37 -9.10 0.24 27.74
CA ASP A 37 -7.90 -0.48 28.17
C ASP A 37 -7.04 -0.91 26.97
N GLN A 38 -5.72 -0.97 27.19
CA GLN A 38 -4.71 -1.34 26.18
C GLN A 38 -4.98 -2.70 25.52
N GLY A 39 -5.55 -3.66 26.29
CA GLY A 39 -5.91 -4.99 25.78
C GLY A 39 -6.96 -4.92 24.68
N LYS A 40 -7.98 -4.08 24.84
CA LYS A 40 -9.05 -3.92 23.86
C LYS A 40 -8.61 -3.17 22.61
N ILE A 41 -7.73 -2.19 22.77
CA ILE A 41 -7.11 -1.48 21.63
C ILE A 41 -6.34 -2.45 20.75
N ARG A 42 -5.58 -3.37 21.37
CA ARG A 42 -4.84 -4.41 20.66
C ARG A 42 -5.76 -5.38 19.90
N GLU A 43 -6.82 -5.85 20.51
CA GLU A 43 -7.80 -6.74 19.87
C GLU A 43 -8.43 -6.09 18.63
N ILE A 44 -8.80 -4.81 18.74
CA ILE A 44 -9.34 -4.04 17.62
C ILE A 44 -8.30 -3.85 16.51
N PHE A 45 -7.05 -3.60 16.88
CA PHE A 45 -5.96 -3.51 15.91
C PHE A 45 -5.75 -4.82 15.14
N GLU A 46 -5.65 -5.95 15.85
CA GLU A 46 -5.47 -7.26 15.25
C GLU A 46 -6.63 -7.61 14.30
N THR A 47 -7.86 -7.30 14.71
CA THR A 47 -9.06 -7.49 13.88
C THR A 47 -9.04 -6.61 12.63
N ALA A 48 -8.77 -5.31 12.78
CA ALA A 48 -8.70 -4.37 11.67
C ALA A 48 -7.57 -4.71 10.69
N PHE A 49 -6.42 -5.14 11.23
CA PHE A 49 -5.28 -5.59 10.44
C PHE A 49 -5.62 -6.86 9.64
N PHE A 50 -6.26 -7.84 10.27
CA PHE A 50 -6.69 -9.09 9.62
C PHE A 50 -7.70 -8.81 8.49
N ILE A 51 -8.73 -8.00 8.76
CA ILE A 51 -9.71 -7.60 7.74
C ILE A 51 -9.02 -6.88 6.58
N GLY A 52 -8.09 -5.98 6.89
CA GLY A 52 -7.30 -5.26 5.89
C GLY A 52 -6.51 -6.20 4.98
N GLN A 53 -5.84 -7.19 5.55
CA GLN A 53 -5.10 -8.21 4.79
C GLN A 53 -6.00 -8.94 3.78
N TRP A 54 -7.19 -9.34 4.21
CA TRP A 54 -8.16 -10.03 3.34
C TRP A 54 -8.70 -9.11 2.25
N LEU A 55 -9.12 -7.90 2.58
CA LEU A 55 -9.69 -6.96 1.60
C LEU A 55 -8.67 -6.56 0.53
N TYR A 56 -7.48 -6.13 0.94
CA TYR A 56 -6.43 -5.75 -0.01
C TYR A 56 -5.84 -6.94 -0.75
N GLY A 57 -5.76 -8.12 -0.12
CA GLY A 57 -5.33 -9.36 -0.76
C GLY A 57 -6.30 -9.81 -1.85
N PHE A 58 -7.59 -9.87 -1.54
CA PHE A 58 -8.62 -10.19 -2.51
C PHE A 58 -8.65 -9.19 -3.66
N ALA A 59 -8.63 -7.88 -3.35
CA ALA A 59 -8.61 -6.83 -4.36
C ALA A 59 -7.35 -6.90 -5.25
N ALA A 60 -6.18 -7.22 -4.69
CA ALA A 60 -4.95 -7.39 -5.46
C ALA A 60 -5.02 -8.55 -6.44
N ILE A 61 -5.62 -9.68 -6.06
CA ILE A 61 -5.85 -10.83 -6.94
C ILE A 61 -6.82 -10.46 -8.06
N CYS A 62 -7.94 -9.83 -7.71
CA CYS A 62 -8.91 -9.36 -8.71
C CYS A 62 -8.28 -8.35 -9.69
N LEU A 63 -7.50 -7.39 -9.19
CA LEU A 63 -6.79 -6.44 -10.03
C LEU A 63 -5.80 -7.15 -10.97
N TYR A 64 -5.03 -8.10 -10.47
CA TYR A 64 -4.06 -8.83 -11.29
C TYR A 64 -4.71 -9.55 -12.49
N GLU A 65 -5.86 -10.18 -12.27
CA GLU A 65 -6.58 -10.89 -13.32
C GLU A 65 -7.39 -9.97 -14.25
N LEU A 66 -7.95 -8.87 -13.73
CA LEU A 66 -8.91 -8.05 -14.47
C LEU A 66 -8.29 -6.81 -15.12
N LEU A 67 -7.12 -6.30 -14.66
CA LEU A 67 -6.54 -5.05 -15.17
C LEU A 67 -6.25 -5.12 -16.67
N ASN A 68 -5.54 -6.14 -17.13
CA ASN A 68 -5.19 -6.26 -18.54
C ASN A 68 -6.43 -6.45 -19.44
N PRO A 69 -7.39 -7.37 -19.16
CA PRO A 69 -8.64 -7.47 -19.89
C PRO A 69 -9.42 -6.15 -19.93
N PHE A 70 -9.48 -5.44 -18.81
CA PHE A 70 -10.19 -4.16 -18.76
C PHE A 70 -9.51 -3.08 -19.60
N VAL A 71 -8.18 -2.95 -19.50
CA VAL A 71 -7.40 -1.98 -20.28
C VAL A 71 -7.49 -2.30 -21.77
N GLU A 72 -7.46 -3.58 -22.15
CA GLU A 72 -7.65 -4.01 -23.55
C GLU A 72 -9.02 -3.58 -24.09
N LEU A 73 -10.07 -3.79 -23.31
CA LEU A 73 -11.44 -3.44 -23.68
C LEU A 73 -11.66 -1.91 -23.76
N ALA A 74 -11.13 -1.16 -22.79
CA ALA A 74 -11.41 0.27 -22.66
C ALA A 74 -10.48 1.14 -23.52
N PHE A 75 -9.21 0.76 -23.68
CA PHE A 75 -8.18 1.59 -24.31
C PHE A 75 -7.49 0.94 -25.51
N GLY A 76 -7.58 -0.39 -25.66
CA GLY A 76 -6.98 -1.15 -26.76
C GLY A 76 -5.64 -1.81 -26.40
N ARG A 77 -5.24 -2.78 -27.22
CA ARG A 77 -4.05 -3.64 -27.02
C ARG A 77 -2.72 -2.89 -26.94
N GLN A 78 -2.60 -1.75 -27.60
CA GLN A 78 -1.39 -0.94 -27.59
C GLN A 78 -1.06 -0.31 -26.24
N TYR A 79 -1.99 -0.33 -25.27
CA TYR A 79 -1.84 0.22 -23.93
C TYR A 79 -1.63 -0.86 -22.86
N LEU A 80 -1.40 -2.10 -23.25
CA LEU A 80 -1.16 -3.19 -22.29
C LEU A 80 0.26 -3.15 -21.73
N PHE A 81 0.35 -3.36 -20.42
CA PHE A 81 1.60 -3.71 -19.79
C PHE A 81 1.85 -5.22 -19.84
N GLU A 82 3.13 -5.58 -19.83
CA GLU A 82 3.54 -6.96 -19.61
C GLU A 82 3.03 -7.48 -18.26
N ARG A 83 2.69 -8.75 -18.19
CA ARG A 83 2.09 -9.38 -16.99
C ARG A 83 2.98 -9.25 -15.74
N SER A 84 4.29 -9.25 -15.91
CA SER A 84 5.29 -8.98 -14.86
C SER A 84 5.15 -7.58 -14.24
N VAL A 85 4.92 -6.55 -15.06
CA VAL A 85 4.69 -5.18 -14.60
C VAL A 85 3.39 -5.09 -13.80
N VAL A 86 2.31 -5.69 -14.31
CA VAL A 86 1.02 -5.72 -13.62
C VAL A 86 1.13 -6.41 -12.26
N MET A 87 1.87 -7.53 -12.20
CA MET A 87 2.11 -8.23 -10.94
C MET A 87 2.79 -7.33 -9.90
N ILE A 88 3.84 -6.61 -10.28
CA ILE A 88 4.54 -5.69 -9.36
C ILE A 88 3.64 -4.54 -8.92
N LEU A 89 2.80 -4.00 -9.82
CA LEU A 89 1.82 -2.98 -9.46
C LEU A 89 0.80 -3.49 -8.43
N CYS A 90 0.28 -4.70 -8.61
CA CYS A 90 -0.66 -5.32 -7.68
C CYS A 90 0.00 -5.67 -6.33
N LEU A 91 1.26 -6.11 -6.33
CA LEU A 91 2.04 -6.32 -5.10
C LEU A 91 2.28 -5.00 -4.35
N ASN A 92 2.63 -3.93 -5.07
CA ASN A 92 2.73 -2.58 -4.48
C ASN A 92 1.41 -2.12 -3.87
N PHE A 93 0.29 -2.35 -4.57
CA PHE A 93 -1.05 -2.05 -4.05
C PHE A 93 -1.34 -2.82 -2.77
N PHE A 94 -1.08 -4.13 -2.74
CA PHE A 94 -1.30 -4.99 -1.58
C PHE A 94 -0.49 -4.52 -0.35
N ILE A 95 0.83 -4.34 -0.51
CA ILE A 95 1.69 -3.93 0.61
C ILE A 95 1.32 -2.54 1.14
N ASN A 96 1.03 -1.58 0.27
CA ASN A 96 0.60 -0.26 0.71
C ASN A 96 -0.78 -0.32 1.41
N GLY A 97 -1.67 -1.19 0.96
CA GLY A 97 -2.97 -1.40 1.58
C GLY A 97 -2.87 -2.02 2.97
N THR A 98 -2.08 -3.08 3.12
CA THR A 98 -1.89 -3.75 4.42
C THR A 98 -1.25 -2.85 5.46
N ARG A 99 -0.41 -1.89 5.06
CA ARG A 99 0.15 -0.85 5.95
C ARG A 99 -0.91 0.14 6.44
N LYS A 100 -2.07 0.23 5.78
CA LYS A 100 -3.09 1.23 6.11
C LYS A 100 -3.61 1.08 7.54
N ALA A 101 -3.91 -0.14 7.98
CA ALA A 101 -4.34 -0.40 9.36
C ALA A 101 -3.28 0.08 10.36
N VAL A 102 -2.01 -0.27 10.14
CA VAL A 102 -0.89 0.13 11.00
C VAL A 102 -0.76 1.65 11.09
N LEU A 103 -0.80 2.34 9.95
CA LEU A 103 -0.71 3.79 9.89
C LEU A 103 -1.90 4.46 10.57
N THR A 104 -3.11 3.93 10.38
CA THR A 104 -4.33 4.41 11.03
C THR A 104 -4.21 4.38 12.55
N PHE A 105 -3.75 3.27 13.13
CA PHE A 105 -3.57 3.15 14.58
C PHE A 105 -2.45 4.06 15.10
N ARG A 106 -1.32 4.14 14.39
CA ARG A 106 -0.24 5.07 14.70
C ARG A 106 -0.75 6.52 14.75
N ASP A 107 -1.51 6.91 13.75
CA ASP A 107 -2.05 8.27 13.61
C ASP A 107 -3.06 8.58 14.72
N SER A 108 -3.94 7.62 15.05
CA SER A 108 -4.90 7.73 16.13
C SER A 108 -4.26 7.83 17.52
N MET A 109 -3.09 7.19 17.71
CA MET A 109 -2.34 7.22 18.97
C MET A 109 -1.36 8.40 19.09
N GLY A 110 -1.23 9.24 18.05
CA GLY A 110 -0.34 10.40 18.05
C GLY A 110 1.16 10.06 17.98
N LEU A 111 1.51 8.84 17.55
CA LEU A 111 2.90 8.35 17.52
C LEU A 111 3.72 8.87 16.33
N PHE A 112 3.43 10.10 15.88
CA PHE A 112 4.10 10.71 14.71
C PHE A 112 5.58 11.00 14.93
N TRP A 113 5.99 11.27 16.15
CA TRP A 113 7.34 11.73 16.45
C TRP A 113 8.40 10.68 16.14
N PHE A 114 8.10 9.42 16.40
CA PHE A 114 9.04 8.30 16.18
C PHE A 114 9.22 7.95 14.69
N ASP A 115 8.26 8.33 13.85
CA ASP A 115 8.22 7.95 12.42
C ASP A 115 8.55 9.11 11.45
N ARG A 116 8.92 10.28 11.97
CA ARG A 116 9.16 11.50 11.17
C ARG A 116 10.22 11.37 10.08
N TYR A 117 11.25 10.55 10.31
CA TYR A 117 12.35 10.35 9.36
C TYR A 117 12.10 9.21 8.37
N LYS A 118 11.09 8.37 8.61
CA LYS A 118 10.78 7.21 7.78
C LYS A 118 10.44 7.61 6.34
N ALA A 119 9.61 8.62 6.16
CA ALA A 119 9.22 9.09 4.82
C ALA A 119 10.45 9.54 4.02
N LEU A 120 11.40 10.21 4.67
CA LEU A 120 12.67 10.63 4.08
C LEU A 120 13.55 9.43 3.71
N ALA A 121 13.68 8.45 4.61
CA ALA A 121 14.44 7.23 4.38
C ALA A 121 13.81 6.39 3.25
N GLU A 122 12.48 6.24 3.24
CA GLU A 122 11.75 5.54 2.18
C GLU A 122 11.93 6.23 0.82
N ALA A 123 11.84 7.55 0.76
CA ALA A 123 12.05 8.33 -0.46
C ALA A 123 13.50 8.21 -0.98
N ALA A 124 14.49 8.30 -0.10
CA ALA A 124 15.91 8.16 -0.46
C ALA A 124 16.21 6.73 -0.97
N LEU A 125 15.75 5.69 -0.26
CA LEU A 125 15.90 4.31 -0.69
C LEU A 125 15.19 4.04 -2.02
N ASN A 126 13.97 4.56 -2.19
CA ASN A 126 13.22 4.42 -3.45
C ASN A 126 13.99 5.07 -4.61
N LEU A 127 14.51 6.28 -4.42
CA LEU A 127 15.26 6.98 -5.46
C LEU A 127 16.52 6.19 -5.85
N VAL A 128 17.31 5.76 -4.88
CA VAL A 128 18.55 5.00 -5.14
C VAL A 128 18.24 3.67 -5.82
N LEU A 129 17.31 2.88 -5.30
CA LEU A 129 16.95 1.59 -5.87
C LEU A 129 16.35 1.74 -7.28
N SER A 130 15.50 2.74 -7.49
CA SER A 130 14.90 3.01 -8.80
C SER A 130 15.95 3.39 -9.84
N ILE A 131 16.92 4.25 -9.49
CA ILE A 131 18.02 4.64 -10.41
C ILE A 131 18.91 3.44 -10.77
N LEU A 132 19.20 2.57 -9.80
CA LEU A 132 20.02 1.38 -10.04
C LEU A 132 19.29 0.36 -10.91
N LEU A 133 18.01 0.08 -10.60
CA LEU A 133 17.23 -0.94 -11.27
C LEU A 133 16.71 -0.52 -12.64
N VAL A 134 16.46 0.78 -12.87
CA VAL A 134 15.99 1.27 -14.18
C VAL A 134 17.02 1.02 -15.29
N ARG A 135 18.31 1.01 -14.96
CA ARG A 135 19.38 0.72 -15.91
C ARG A 135 19.35 -0.71 -16.45
N GLN A 136 18.82 -1.66 -15.66
CA GLN A 136 18.77 -3.08 -16.03
C GLN A 136 17.36 -3.50 -16.49
N TYR A 137 16.32 -3.00 -15.85
CA TYR A 137 14.94 -3.46 -16.03
C TYR A 137 14.00 -2.38 -16.59
N GLN A 138 14.55 -1.22 -17.03
CA GLN A 138 13.75 -0.12 -17.59
C GLN A 138 12.57 0.27 -16.66
N THR A 139 11.35 0.37 -17.21
CA THR A 139 10.14 0.77 -16.46
C THR A 139 9.83 -0.16 -15.28
N LEU A 140 10.06 -1.48 -15.45
CA LEU A 140 9.85 -2.47 -14.40
C LEU A 140 10.78 -2.22 -13.21
N GLY A 141 12.02 -1.75 -13.46
CA GLY A 141 13.00 -1.43 -12.42
C GLY A 141 12.53 -0.34 -11.47
N VAL A 142 11.79 0.67 -11.94
CA VAL A 142 11.22 1.72 -11.10
C VAL A 142 10.17 1.14 -10.13
N PHE A 143 9.29 0.26 -10.61
CA PHE A 143 8.26 -0.36 -9.79
C PHE A 143 8.84 -1.35 -8.77
N ILE A 144 9.87 -2.11 -9.15
CA ILE A 144 10.61 -2.96 -8.22
C ILE A 144 11.32 -2.11 -7.16
N GLY A 145 11.93 -0.99 -7.53
CA GLY A 145 12.57 -0.07 -6.60
C GLY A 145 11.58 0.45 -5.54
N THR A 146 10.39 0.84 -5.97
CA THR A 146 9.30 1.24 -5.07
C THR A 146 8.87 0.09 -4.15
N PHE A 147 8.71 -1.10 -4.70
CA PHE A 147 8.33 -2.29 -3.93
C PHE A 147 9.36 -2.64 -2.84
N LEU A 148 10.64 -2.68 -3.20
CA LEU A 148 11.72 -3.00 -2.27
C LEU A 148 11.88 -1.93 -1.18
N SER A 149 11.84 -0.64 -1.53
CA SER A 149 11.93 0.45 -0.55
C SER A 149 10.77 0.40 0.44
N THR A 150 9.57 0.10 -0.04
CA THR A 150 8.37 -0.03 0.80
C THR A 150 8.47 -1.23 1.75
N ILE A 151 8.97 -2.39 1.30
CA ILE A 151 9.18 -3.55 2.18
C ILE A 151 10.22 -3.25 3.25
N LEU A 152 11.38 -2.73 2.86
CA LEU A 152 12.48 -2.44 3.78
C LEU A 152 12.05 -1.46 4.89
N THR A 153 11.26 -0.44 4.52
CA THR A 153 10.75 0.54 5.50
C THR A 153 9.53 0.04 6.27
N SER A 154 8.79 -0.94 5.75
CA SER A 154 7.66 -1.56 6.47
C SER A 154 8.13 -2.36 7.68
N VAL A 155 9.27 -3.03 7.60
CA VAL A 155 9.87 -3.76 8.74
C VAL A 155 10.16 -2.79 9.89
N TRP A 156 10.60 -1.57 9.59
CA TRP A 156 10.80 -0.51 10.59
C TRP A 156 9.51 -0.17 11.34
N VAL A 157 8.39 -0.03 10.63
CA VAL A 157 7.09 0.31 11.25
C VAL A 157 6.56 -0.80 12.14
N LEU A 158 6.69 -2.04 11.70
CA LEU A 158 6.29 -3.20 12.50
C LEU A 158 7.12 -3.32 13.77
N SER A 159 8.41 -2.96 13.72
CA SER A 159 9.29 -2.92 14.90
C SER A 159 8.86 -1.87 15.94
N LEU A 160 8.29 -0.75 15.50
CA LEU A 160 7.80 0.31 16.40
C LEU A 160 6.52 -0.07 17.16
N ILE A 161 5.74 -1.02 16.65
CA ILE A 161 4.49 -1.47 17.28
C ILE A 161 4.77 -2.55 18.35
N HIS A 162 5.94 -3.19 18.30
CA HIS A 162 6.37 -4.17 19.30
C HIS A 162 6.96 -3.54 20.58
N ILE A 163 7.04 -2.22 20.65
CA ILE A 163 7.42 -1.47 21.86
C ILE A 163 6.14 -0.95 22.55
#